data_d8e85495071e1fe9beef40c8b33afafc
#
_entry.id   d8e85495071e1fe9beef40c8b33afafc
#
_cell.length_a   1.000
_cell.length_b   1.000
_cell.length_c   1.000
_cell.angle_alpha   90.00
_cell.angle_beta   90.00
_cell.angle_gamma   90.00
#
_symmetry.space_group_name_H-M   'P 1'
#
loop_
_entity.id
_entity.type
_entity.pdbx_description
1 polymer ?
#
loop_
_entity_poly.entity_id
_entity_poly.type
_entity_poly.pdbx_seq_one_letter_code
_entity_poly.pdbx_strand_id
1 'polypeptide(L)'
;FGLQDIEQTGLQLVVYVNTERVCAKEMVLFPHQTCPEHRHPDRDGTPGKEETFRCRFGRVYLYVSGESTGSPHCNLPKGSERYYTVWNEIELNPGQQYTIHPNTLHWFQAGDEGAVVSEFSTNSDDASDVFTDIRIKRIPEIK
;
A
#
# COMPACT_ATOMS: atom_id res chain seq x y z
N PHE A 1 8.62 5.28 -6.48
CA PHE A 1 7.58 5.08 -7.49
C PHE A 1 7.81 5.87 -8.79
N GLY A 2 8.93 6.59 -8.92
CA GLY A 2 9.31 7.29 -10.18
C GLY A 2 8.62 8.63 -10.43
N LEU A 3 7.76 9.10 -9.53
CA LEU A 3 7.05 10.37 -9.67
C LEU A 3 7.86 11.59 -9.18
N GLN A 4 9.04 11.37 -8.59
CA GLN A 4 9.92 12.41 -8.02
C GLN A 4 9.26 13.26 -6.92
N ASP A 5 8.30 12.69 -6.20
CA ASP A 5 7.54 13.32 -5.14
C ASP A 5 7.38 12.35 -3.96
N ILE A 6 8.50 11.97 -3.36
CA ILE A 6 8.53 10.97 -2.28
C ILE A 6 7.78 11.42 -1.02
N GLU A 7 7.66 12.73 -0.81
CA GLU A 7 6.96 13.24 0.37
C GLU A 7 5.45 13.00 0.29
N GLN A 8 4.87 13.06 -0.91
CA GLN A 8 3.44 12.81 -1.12
C GLN A 8 3.16 11.37 -1.54
N THR A 9 3.99 10.82 -2.44
CA THR A 9 3.79 9.48 -3.03
C THR A 9 5.03 8.64 -2.83
N GLY A 10 4.99 7.76 -1.86
CA GLY A 10 6.15 6.98 -1.48
C GLY A 10 5.87 5.95 -0.41
N LEU A 11 6.90 5.16 -0.13
CA LEU A 11 6.90 4.15 0.91
C LEU A 11 8.35 3.75 1.21
N GLN A 12 8.73 3.76 2.48
CA GLN A 12 10.02 3.28 2.93
C GLN A 12 9.86 1.89 3.51
N LEU A 13 10.70 0.95 3.09
CA LEU A 13 10.59 -0.47 3.46
C LEU A 13 11.87 -0.96 4.14
N VAL A 14 11.69 -1.70 5.23
CA VAL A 14 12.69 -2.60 5.79
C VAL A 14 12.20 -4.02 5.58
N VAL A 15 12.92 -4.80 4.77
CA VAL A 15 12.58 -6.21 4.51
C VAL A 15 13.29 -7.08 5.51
N TYR A 16 12.55 -7.75 6.39
CA TYR A 16 13.11 -8.69 7.35
C TYR A 16 13.36 -10.06 6.73
N VAL A 17 12.42 -10.53 5.94
CA VAL A 17 12.49 -11.82 5.26
C VAL A 17 11.61 -11.80 4.02
N ASN A 18 12.05 -12.41 2.95
CA ASN A 18 11.25 -12.72 1.76
C ASN A 18 11.75 -14.02 1.16
N THR A 19 10.99 -15.10 1.37
CA THR A 19 11.28 -16.44 0.87
C THR A 19 10.20 -16.85 -0.13
N GLU A 20 10.31 -18.06 -0.68
CA GLU A 20 9.27 -18.61 -1.55
C GLU A 20 7.90 -18.74 -0.86
N ARG A 21 7.85 -18.75 0.47
CA ARG A 21 6.64 -19.02 1.24
C ARG A 21 6.08 -17.82 2.00
N VAL A 22 6.97 -16.97 2.54
CA VAL A 22 6.58 -15.88 3.45
C VAL A 22 7.40 -14.64 3.22
N CYS A 23 6.80 -13.50 3.51
CA CYS A 23 7.47 -12.22 3.56
C CYS A 23 7.07 -11.46 4.83
N ALA A 24 8.03 -10.76 5.43
CA ALA A 24 7.77 -9.82 6.51
C ALA A 24 8.56 -8.53 6.26
N LYS A 25 7.87 -7.41 6.35
CA LYS A 25 8.44 -6.08 6.14
C LYS A 25 7.96 -5.12 7.22
N GLU A 26 8.71 -4.05 7.41
CA GLU A 26 8.23 -2.86 8.10
C GLU A 26 8.09 -1.75 7.07
N MET A 27 6.94 -1.12 7.04
CA MET A 27 6.64 0.03 6.20
C MET A 27 6.65 1.28 7.05
N VAL A 28 7.40 2.29 6.64
CA VAL A 28 7.44 3.61 7.27
C VAL A 28 6.88 4.62 6.29
N LEU A 29 5.89 5.38 6.72
CA LEU A 29 5.29 6.45 5.93
C LEU A 29 5.47 7.79 6.63
N PHE A 30 5.84 8.80 5.87
CA PHE A 30 5.82 10.18 6.32
C PHE A 30 4.39 10.66 6.55
N PRO A 31 4.17 11.77 7.30
CA PRO A 31 2.85 12.36 7.43
C PRO A 31 2.18 12.55 6.07
N HIS A 32 0.97 12.02 5.93
CA HIS A 32 0.16 12.08 4.70
C HIS A 32 0.77 11.42 3.45
N GLN A 33 1.89 10.71 3.59
CA GLN A 33 2.48 9.99 2.47
C GLN A 33 1.56 8.86 2.01
N THR A 34 1.38 8.74 0.69
CA THR A 34 0.47 7.80 0.06
C THR A 34 1.24 6.71 -0.68
N CYS A 35 0.92 5.45 -0.38
CA CYS A 35 1.26 4.34 -1.26
C CYS A 35 0.19 4.25 -2.35
N PRO A 36 0.57 4.34 -3.64
CA PRO A 36 -0.37 4.42 -4.75
C PRO A 36 -1.23 3.17 -4.89
N GLU A 37 -2.41 3.34 -5.49
CA GLU A 37 -3.34 2.25 -5.76
C GLU A 37 -2.72 1.19 -6.65
N HIS A 38 -2.76 -0.06 -6.17
CA HIS A 38 -2.23 -1.22 -6.84
C HIS A 38 -2.97 -2.51 -6.43
N ARG A 39 -2.63 -3.59 -7.09
CA ARG A 39 -3.03 -4.93 -6.72
C ARG A 39 -1.90 -5.92 -6.98
N HIS A 40 -1.95 -7.04 -6.28
CA HIS A 40 -1.04 -8.17 -6.45
C HIS A 40 -1.79 -9.25 -7.25
N PRO A 41 -1.59 -9.33 -8.57
CA PRO A 41 -2.39 -10.21 -9.42
C PRO A 41 -2.04 -11.68 -9.24
N ASP A 42 -3.03 -12.54 -9.51
CA ASP A 42 -2.80 -13.97 -9.67
C ASP A 42 -1.88 -14.22 -10.86
N ARG A 43 -1.07 -15.28 -10.80
CA ARG A 43 -0.09 -15.64 -11.81
C ARG A 43 -0.04 -17.14 -12.04
N ASP A 44 -0.08 -17.54 -13.29
CA ASP A 44 0.13 -18.95 -13.70
C ASP A 44 -0.68 -19.95 -12.85
N GLY A 45 -1.91 -19.59 -12.49
CA GLY A 45 -2.78 -20.40 -11.65
C GLY A 45 -2.46 -20.36 -10.14
N THR A 46 -1.49 -19.53 -9.72
CA THR A 46 -1.16 -19.29 -8.31
C THR A 46 -1.80 -17.97 -7.85
N PRO A 47 -2.46 -17.94 -6.68
CA PRO A 47 -2.98 -16.71 -6.12
C PRO A 47 -1.88 -15.65 -5.94
N GLY A 48 -2.22 -14.40 -6.17
CA GLY A 48 -1.36 -13.27 -5.88
C GLY A 48 -1.02 -13.16 -4.39
N LYS A 49 -0.21 -12.18 -4.04
CA LYS A 49 0.19 -11.95 -2.65
C LYS A 49 -1.04 -11.67 -1.77
N GLU A 50 -1.18 -12.44 -0.69
CA GLU A 50 -2.04 -12.12 0.45
C GLU A 50 -1.18 -11.43 1.50
N GLU A 51 -1.66 -10.32 2.05
CA GLU A 51 -0.90 -9.55 3.02
C GLU A 51 -1.75 -9.04 4.18
N THR A 52 -1.16 -9.00 5.37
CA THR A 52 -1.77 -8.44 6.57
C THR A 52 -0.97 -7.23 7.03
N PHE A 53 -1.64 -6.09 7.13
CA PHE A 53 -1.09 -4.87 7.72
C PHE A 53 -1.45 -4.80 9.20
N ARG A 54 -0.47 -4.56 10.04
CA ARG A 54 -0.65 -4.25 11.46
C ARG A 54 -0.04 -2.88 11.76
N CYS A 55 -0.87 -1.91 12.12
CA CYS A 55 -0.40 -0.61 12.54
C CYS A 55 0.39 -0.72 13.85
N ARG A 56 1.59 -0.15 13.90
CA ARG A 56 2.48 -0.15 15.06
C ARG A 56 2.58 1.22 15.71
N PHE A 57 2.58 2.26 14.89
CA PHE A 57 2.68 3.65 15.31
C PHE A 57 1.88 4.54 14.36
N GLY A 58 1.39 5.66 14.88
CA GLY A 58 0.61 6.62 14.11
C GLY A 58 -0.75 6.06 13.70
N ARG A 59 -1.15 6.35 12.50
CA ARG A 59 -2.42 5.88 11.93
C ARG A 59 -2.25 5.65 10.44
N VAL A 60 -2.88 4.62 9.92
CA VAL A 60 -2.97 4.39 8.49
C VAL A 60 -4.42 4.24 8.06
N TYR A 61 -4.78 4.91 6.99
CA TYR A 61 -6.04 4.76 6.29
C TYR A 61 -5.81 3.88 5.07
N LEU A 62 -6.33 2.66 5.13
CA LEU A 62 -6.26 1.68 4.06
C LEU A 62 -7.58 1.73 3.28
N TYR A 63 -7.49 1.83 1.97
CA TYR A 63 -8.63 1.81 1.06
C TYR A 63 -8.59 0.55 0.21
N VAL A 64 -9.68 -0.19 0.19
CA VAL A 64 -9.79 -1.45 -0.55
C VAL A 64 -11.04 -1.45 -1.42
N SER A 65 -11.12 -2.41 -2.34
CA SER A 65 -12.34 -2.66 -3.13
C SER A 65 -13.51 -2.95 -2.20
N GLY A 66 -14.69 -2.43 -2.51
CA GLY A 66 -15.91 -2.60 -1.74
C GLY A 66 -16.81 -1.37 -1.78
N GLU A 67 -17.78 -1.31 -0.87
CA GLU A 67 -18.69 -0.17 -0.75
C GLU A 67 -17.92 1.05 -0.25
N SER A 68 -18.09 2.18 -0.96
CA SER A 68 -17.39 3.42 -0.65
C SER A 68 -17.79 3.99 0.71
N THR A 69 -16.81 4.36 1.51
CA THR A 69 -17.01 5.18 2.71
C THR A 69 -17.23 6.64 2.27
N GLY A 70 -18.42 7.16 2.44
CA GLY A 70 -18.85 8.45 1.86
C GLY A 70 -18.04 9.70 2.24
N SER A 71 -17.18 9.63 3.27
CA SER A 71 -16.35 10.75 3.74
C SER A 71 -14.95 10.26 4.08
N PRO A 72 -14.07 10.09 3.10
CA PRO A 72 -12.70 9.63 3.34
C PRO A 72 -11.89 10.65 4.15
N HIS A 73 -11.00 10.18 5.02
CA HIS A 73 -10.11 11.02 5.83
C HIS A 73 -8.91 11.55 5.03
N CYS A 74 -8.58 10.91 3.91
CA CYS A 74 -7.37 11.22 3.14
C CYS A 74 -7.63 12.23 2.03
N ASN A 75 -6.61 13.07 1.78
CA ASN A 75 -6.52 13.91 0.59
C ASN A 75 -5.58 13.23 -0.41
N LEU A 76 -6.03 13.13 -1.65
CA LEU A 76 -5.24 12.51 -2.71
C LEU A 76 -4.02 13.35 -3.11
N PRO A 77 -2.91 12.72 -3.51
CA PRO A 77 -1.78 13.41 -4.10
C PRO A 77 -2.21 14.22 -5.32
N LYS A 78 -1.85 15.50 -5.34
CA LYS A 78 -2.24 16.44 -6.39
C LYS A 78 -1.80 15.99 -7.78
N GLY A 79 -2.74 15.97 -8.72
CA GLY A 79 -2.49 15.55 -10.11
C GLY A 79 -2.50 14.03 -10.32
N SER A 80 -2.82 13.26 -9.27
CA SER A 80 -2.96 11.80 -9.33
C SER A 80 -4.36 11.30 -8.97
N GLU A 81 -5.31 12.21 -8.72
CA GLU A 81 -6.63 11.92 -8.15
C GLU A 81 -7.40 10.86 -8.95
N ARG A 82 -7.30 10.91 -10.28
CA ARG A 82 -7.99 9.96 -11.20
C ARG A 82 -7.52 8.51 -11.09
N TYR A 83 -6.39 8.27 -10.42
CA TYR A 83 -5.79 6.95 -10.31
C TYR A 83 -6.13 6.23 -9.01
N TYR A 84 -7.01 6.80 -8.19
CA TYR A 84 -7.52 6.21 -6.96
C TYR A 84 -8.99 5.90 -7.15
N THR A 85 -9.32 4.62 -7.29
CA THR A 85 -10.64 4.19 -7.73
C THR A 85 -11.43 3.41 -6.68
N VAL A 86 -10.76 2.95 -5.60
CA VAL A 86 -11.39 2.24 -4.49
C VAL A 86 -11.42 3.08 -3.22
N TRP A 87 -12.55 3.05 -2.49
CA TRP A 87 -12.87 4.00 -1.43
C TRP A 87 -13.52 3.38 -0.19
N ASN A 88 -13.44 2.07 -0.03
CA ASN A 88 -13.83 1.42 1.22
C ASN A 88 -12.70 1.59 2.23
N GLU A 89 -12.86 2.54 3.16
CA GLU A 89 -11.85 2.93 4.13
C GLU A 89 -11.81 1.99 5.33
N ILE A 90 -10.63 1.51 5.64
CA ILE A 90 -10.29 0.78 6.86
C ILE A 90 -9.29 1.62 7.65
N GLU A 91 -9.71 2.19 8.76
CA GLU A 91 -8.82 2.92 9.66
C GLU A 91 -8.09 1.93 10.57
N LEU A 92 -6.77 2.00 10.60
CA LEU A 92 -5.93 1.18 11.48
C LEU A 92 -5.17 2.07 12.45
N ASN A 93 -5.53 1.95 13.72
CA ASN A 93 -4.80 2.52 14.86
C ASN A 93 -3.77 1.51 15.40
N PRO A 94 -2.79 1.93 16.23
CA PRO A 94 -1.80 1.03 16.79
C PRO A 94 -2.41 -0.21 17.43
N GLY A 95 -1.93 -1.39 17.02
CA GLY A 95 -2.43 -2.70 17.46
C GLY A 95 -3.56 -3.28 16.61
N GLN A 96 -4.17 -2.49 15.72
CA GLN A 96 -5.17 -2.99 14.77
C GLN A 96 -4.53 -3.53 13.49
N GLN A 97 -5.20 -4.46 12.84
CA GLN A 97 -4.71 -5.11 11.62
C GLN A 97 -5.85 -5.45 10.67
N TYR A 98 -5.50 -5.58 9.40
CA TYR A 98 -6.41 -5.98 8.33
C TYR A 98 -5.68 -6.86 7.30
N THR A 99 -6.34 -7.90 6.82
CA THR A 99 -5.81 -8.78 5.79
C THR A 99 -6.39 -8.41 4.43
N ILE A 100 -5.53 -8.15 3.47
CA ILE A 100 -5.87 -7.88 2.08
C ILE A 100 -5.70 -9.19 1.30
N HIS A 101 -6.79 -9.67 0.69
CA HIS A 101 -6.77 -10.88 -0.10
C HIS A 101 -6.09 -10.68 -1.46
N PRO A 102 -5.62 -11.76 -2.10
CA PRO A 102 -5.01 -11.69 -3.43
C PRO A 102 -5.87 -10.91 -4.44
N ASN A 103 -5.20 -10.24 -5.36
CA ASN A 103 -5.84 -9.51 -6.48
C ASN A 103 -6.80 -8.38 -6.08
N THR A 104 -6.77 -7.92 -4.83
CA THR A 104 -7.60 -6.80 -4.33
C THR A 104 -6.93 -5.47 -4.66
N LEU A 105 -7.63 -4.57 -5.36
CA LEU A 105 -7.19 -3.17 -5.49
C LEU A 105 -7.17 -2.51 -4.13
N HIS A 106 -6.05 -1.86 -3.81
CA HIS A 106 -5.89 -1.14 -2.55
C HIS A 106 -4.85 -0.03 -2.65
N TRP A 107 -4.97 0.94 -1.77
CA TRP A 107 -4.00 1.99 -1.52
C TRP A 107 -4.10 2.43 -0.07
N PHE A 108 -3.11 3.15 0.43
CA PHE A 108 -3.13 3.62 1.80
C PHE A 108 -2.35 4.91 1.99
N GLN A 109 -2.74 5.66 3.02
CA GLN A 109 -2.10 6.92 3.39
C GLN A 109 -1.90 6.97 4.90
N ALA A 110 -0.78 7.52 5.34
CA ALA A 110 -0.54 7.79 6.76
C ALA A 110 -1.34 9.00 7.24
N GLY A 111 -1.67 9.01 8.52
CA GLY A 111 -2.24 10.19 9.19
C GLY A 111 -1.21 11.27 9.49
N ASP A 112 -1.59 12.23 10.35
CA ASP A 112 -0.83 13.46 10.64
C ASP A 112 0.56 13.23 11.24
N GLU A 113 0.77 12.11 11.93
CA GLU A 113 2.05 11.77 12.58
C GLU A 113 2.93 10.83 11.72
N GLY A 114 2.48 10.49 10.51
CA GLY A 114 3.03 9.39 9.76
C GLY A 114 2.53 8.04 10.27
N ALA A 115 3.14 6.96 9.83
CA ALA A 115 2.80 5.61 10.29
C ALA A 115 3.98 4.65 10.23
N VAL A 116 3.97 3.67 11.13
CA VAL A 116 4.79 2.46 11.04
C VAL A 116 3.84 1.27 10.99
N VAL A 117 3.96 0.45 9.96
CA VAL A 117 3.07 -0.67 9.68
C VAL A 117 3.88 -1.92 9.40
N SER A 118 3.67 -2.98 10.19
CA SER A 118 4.23 -4.29 9.86
C SER A 118 3.39 -4.95 8.79
N GLU A 119 4.02 -5.41 7.73
CA GLU A 119 3.44 -6.26 6.69
C GLU A 119 3.89 -7.69 6.87
N PHE A 120 2.93 -8.61 6.96
CA PHE A 120 3.13 -10.04 6.94
C PHE A 120 2.42 -10.60 5.72
N SER A 121 3.13 -11.28 4.85
CA SER A 121 2.52 -11.74 3.59
C SER A 121 3.05 -13.09 3.14
N THR A 122 2.41 -13.65 2.12
CA THR A 122 3.00 -14.66 1.28
C THR A 122 4.20 -14.07 0.53
N ASN A 123 4.91 -14.86 -0.28
CA ASN A 123 6.04 -14.36 -1.08
C ASN A 123 5.70 -13.05 -1.78
N SER A 124 6.59 -12.07 -1.68
CA SER A 124 6.46 -10.76 -2.32
C SER A 124 7.35 -10.69 -3.56
N ASP A 125 6.70 -10.44 -4.71
CA ASP A 125 7.36 -10.10 -5.97
C ASP A 125 6.88 -8.71 -6.40
N ASP A 126 7.57 -7.70 -5.92
CA ASP A 126 7.21 -6.30 -6.13
C ASP A 126 7.22 -5.90 -7.62
N ALA A 127 8.01 -6.59 -8.45
CA ALA A 127 8.05 -6.33 -9.90
C ALA A 127 6.73 -6.69 -10.59
N SER A 128 5.88 -7.48 -9.92
CA SER A 128 4.62 -7.96 -10.44
C SER A 128 3.42 -7.12 -10.07
N ASP A 129 3.59 -6.14 -9.21
CA ASP A 129 2.52 -5.25 -8.79
C ASP A 129 1.93 -4.51 -10.00
N VAL A 130 0.61 -4.45 -10.05
CA VAL A 130 -0.11 -3.71 -11.09
C VAL A 130 -0.69 -2.44 -10.49
N PHE A 131 -0.14 -1.30 -10.92
CA PHE A 131 -0.58 0.01 -10.48
C PHE A 131 -1.68 0.57 -11.38
N THR A 132 -2.65 1.25 -10.79
CA THR A 132 -3.69 1.99 -11.55
C THR A 132 -3.07 3.18 -12.27
N ASP A 133 -2.10 3.85 -11.65
CA ASP A 133 -1.33 4.92 -12.28
C ASP A 133 -0.22 4.36 -13.16
N ILE A 134 -0.41 4.43 -14.46
CA ILE A 134 0.55 3.94 -15.47
C ILE A 134 1.90 4.66 -15.46
N ARG A 135 2.02 5.79 -14.77
CA ARG A 135 3.29 6.54 -14.64
C ARG A 135 4.20 5.93 -13.57
N ILE A 136 3.67 5.08 -12.71
CA ILE A 136 4.42 4.44 -11.62
C ILE A 136 5.49 3.51 -12.17
N LYS A 137 6.70 3.68 -11.65
CA LYS A 137 7.80 2.73 -11.81
C LYS A 137 8.12 2.13 -10.45
N ARG A 138 7.75 0.85 -10.27
CA ARG A 138 7.95 0.16 -8.98
C ARG A 138 9.42 0.08 -8.58
N ILE A 139 10.29 -0.12 -9.56
CA ILE A 139 11.75 -0.08 -9.39
C ILE A 139 12.23 1.23 -9.98
N PRO A 140 12.54 2.25 -9.15
CA PRO A 140 13.01 3.54 -9.64
C PRO A 140 14.44 3.43 -10.19
N GLU A 141 14.70 4.10 -11.29
CA GLU A 141 16.04 4.29 -11.81
C GLU A 141 16.70 5.48 -11.09
N ILE A 142 17.84 5.25 -10.47
CA ILE A 142 18.70 6.33 -9.95
C ILE A 142 19.49 6.88 -11.14
N LYS A 143 19.25 8.14 -11.47
CA LYS A 143 20.01 8.86 -12.50
C LYS A 143 21.14 9.63 -11.87
#